data_face9127bfef78fedd9309cf74e1eac2
#
_entry.id   face9127bfef78fedd9309cf74e1eac2
#
_cell.length_a   1.000
_cell.length_b   1.000
_cell.length_c   1.000
_cell.angle_alpha   90.00
_cell.angle_beta   90.00
_cell.angle_gamma   90.00
#
_symmetry.space_group_name_H-M   'P 1'
#
loop_
_entity.id
_entity.type
_entity.pdbx_description
1 polymer ?
#
loop_
_entity_poly.entity_id
_entity_poly.type
_entity_poly.pdbx_seq_one_letter_code
_entity_poly.pdbx_strand_id
1 'polypeptide(L)'
;AFPPRGGALIVLCALYLLAGLVGRDPWKGDDTTHFGVAYAMLEEGHWLPPRLAGEIWLDSPPLYHWTAALLGRLFGFLLPLHDAARLASGLFAGLMVAGLAGAARHLVGAEAARGAVLIAIGCLGLLVHAHETQPALAFLAAAAWMYCGLAMLPQQPLRGGALAGAALGCGFLAIGLPALIALLPLLMLLPVLCAPLRTPPALRGLLAALAVAAPLLLAWPLALHGQHPAAFAGWWSQELAELKIATSVPRNLWGMLKLLAWFAWPALPLALWTLWRERRRLGEPRNLIPLVSFLVLFAAQGVFSDPRSLNVLPLLPPLALLAAPATLSLRRGAANAFDWFGMMTFTLLAALIWIGWIAMVAGVPAQVAKNFARLAPGFSAHFSAIAFAVSLGLTLAWLWLIFASPRAAQRGAAHWAAGVTLCWGLLMALWLPLIDYDRSYRGVSAALKTAVPVDAGCIAGRGLGSTQRAAFHYFAGLKTVREGSRAAAQCRLFLVQGTPQKEVLPPGAGWRKIWEGGRPSDRNERFRLYARS
;
A
#
# COMPACT_ATOMS: atom_id res chain seq x y z
N ALA A 1 23.01 14.93 23.57
CA ALA A 1 21.60 14.59 23.84
C ALA A 1 20.88 14.30 22.53
N PHE A 2 20.65 13.03 22.24
CA PHE A 2 19.89 12.61 21.07
C PHE A 2 18.44 12.32 21.49
N PRO A 3 17.50 13.23 21.26
CA PRO A 3 16.36 12.86 20.42
C PRO A 3 16.88 12.87 18.99
N PRO A 4 16.35 12.05 18.06
CA PRO A 4 16.76 12.21 16.67
C PRO A 4 16.53 13.69 16.32
N ARG A 5 17.60 14.45 16.13
CA ARG A 5 17.52 15.80 15.59
C ARG A 5 16.67 15.66 14.34
N GLY A 6 15.86 16.63 13.96
CA GLY A 6 14.92 16.49 12.82
C GLY A 6 15.54 15.78 11.61
N GLY A 7 16.86 15.94 11.37
CA GLY A 7 17.60 15.24 10.33
C GLY A 7 17.65 13.71 10.46
N ALA A 8 17.85 13.15 11.66
CA ALA A 8 17.91 11.69 11.83
C ALA A 8 16.54 11.02 11.57
N LEU A 9 15.43 11.68 11.94
CA LEU A 9 14.10 11.19 11.61
C LEU A 9 13.83 11.24 10.09
N ILE A 10 14.27 12.32 9.43
CA ILE A 10 14.14 12.45 7.96
C ILE A 10 14.94 11.33 7.27
N VAL A 11 16.17 11.06 7.71
CA VAL A 11 16.99 9.98 7.16
C VAL A 11 16.32 8.62 7.39
N LEU A 12 15.78 8.35 8.58
CA LEU A 12 15.06 7.11 8.85
C LEU A 12 13.82 6.95 7.95
N CYS A 13 13.02 8.02 7.81
CA CYS A 13 11.87 8.00 6.91
C CYS A 13 12.29 7.80 5.44
N ALA A 14 13.36 8.44 5.00
CA ALA A 14 13.89 8.27 3.65
C ALA A 14 14.37 6.83 3.42
N LEU A 15 15.13 6.25 4.35
CA LEU A 15 15.54 4.84 4.27
C LEU A 15 14.35 3.90 4.25
N TYR A 16 13.35 4.13 5.11
CA TYR A 16 12.13 3.34 5.12
C TYR A 16 11.39 3.41 3.79
N LEU A 17 11.19 4.61 3.24
CA LEU A 17 10.40 4.83 2.03
C LEU A 17 11.13 4.36 0.75
N LEU A 18 12.46 4.53 0.69
CA LEU A 18 13.23 4.23 -0.52
C LEU A 18 13.59 2.74 -0.65
N ALA A 19 13.72 2.01 0.47
CA ALA A 19 14.05 0.59 0.44
C ALA A 19 12.94 -0.21 -0.28
N GLY A 20 13.24 -0.83 -1.43
CA GLY A 20 12.29 -1.63 -2.19
C GLY A 20 11.32 -0.86 -3.07
N LEU A 21 11.46 0.47 -3.22
CA LEU A 21 10.74 1.22 -4.26
C LEU A 21 11.35 0.99 -5.64
N VAL A 22 12.67 0.86 -5.72
CA VAL A 22 13.43 0.73 -6.96
C VAL A 22 14.18 -0.60 -6.98
N GLY A 23 14.37 -1.17 -8.17
CA GLY A 23 15.18 -2.37 -8.40
C GLY A 23 14.42 -3.68 -8.24
N ARG A 24 13.09 -3.66 -8.15
CA ARG A 24 12.26 -4.87 -8.09
C ARG A 24 11.16 -4.90 -9.14
N ASP A 25 10.80 -6.08 -9.59
CA ASP A 25 9.66 -6.26 -10.49
C ASP A 25 8.33 -5.89 -9.82
N PRO A 26 7.27 -5.58 -10.61
CA PRO A 26 5.91 -5.56 -10.10
C PRO A 26 5.51 -6.94 -9.58
N TRP A 27 5.13 -7.02 -8.29
CA TRP A 27 4.78 -8.29 -7.66
C TRP A 27 3.33 -8.68 -7.93
N LYS A 28 3.07 -9.97 -7.82
CA LYS A 28 1.73 -10.55 -7.94
C LYS A 28 0.71 -9.81 -7.05
N GLY A 29 -0.43 -9.50 -7.62
CA GLY A 29 -1.55 -8.83 -6.96
C GLY A 29 -1.68 -7.38 -7.41
N ASP A 30 -2.00 -6.52 -6.46
CA ASP A 30 -2.35 -5.12 -6.73
C ASP A 30 -1.19 -4.32 -7.31
N ASP A 31 0.05 -4.60 -6.89
CA ASP A 31 1.26 -3.92 -7.41
C ASP A 31 1.35 -4.04 -8.95
N THR A 32 1.19 -5.25 -9.50
CA THR A 32 1.17 -5.47 -10.95
C THR A 32 -0.08 -4.90 -11.61
N THR A 33 -1.25 -5.00 -10.96
CA THR A 33 -2.52 -4.53 -11.51
C THR A 33 -2.51 -3.01 -11.68
N HIS A 34 -2.21 -2.28 -10.61
CA HIS A 34 -2.23 -0.82 -10.63
C HIS A 34 -1.08 -0.23 -11.46
N PHE A 35 0.08 -0.90 -11.47
CA PHE A 35 1.13 -0.54 -12.41
C PHE A 35 0.66 -0.73 -13.86
N GLY A 36 -0.05 -1.82 -14.18
CA GLY A 36 -0.58 -2.09 -15.52
C GLY A 36 -1.53 -1.00 -16.04
N VAL A 37 -2.32 -0.38 -15.14
CA VAL A 37 -3.16 0.78 -15.50
C VAL A 37 -2.31 2.00 -15.82
N ALA A 38 -1.30 2.32 -14.99
CA ALA A 38 -0.37 3.43 -15.26
C ALA A 38 0.44 3.19 -16.55
N TYR A 39 0.85 1.95 -16.81
CA TYR A 39 1.52 1.54 -18.04
C TYR A 39 0.66 1.77 -19.28
N ALA A 40 -0.63 1.38 -19.24
CA ALA A 40 -1.54 1.63 -20.35
C ALA A 40 -1.78 3.13 -20.61
N MET A 41 -1.79 3.98 -19.57
CA MET A 41 -1.85 5.44 -19.73
C MET A 41 -0.62 5.98 -20.49
N LEU A 42 0.56 5.44 -20.23
CA LEU A 42 1.82 5.87 -20.84
C LEU A 42 1.97 5.38 -22.27
N GLU A 43 1.70 4.09 -22.52
CA GLU A 43 1.90 3.46 -23.82
C GLU A 43 0.77 3.75 -24.82
N GLU A 44 -0.48 3.78 -24.33
CA GLU A 44 -1.67 3.87 -25.18
C GLU A 44 -2.29 5.29 -25.16
N GLY A 45 -1.82 6.19 -24.29
CA GLY A 45 -2.35 7.54 -24.14
C GLY A 45 -3.77 7.62 -23.56
N HIS A 46 -4.29 6.55 -23.00
CA HIS A 46 -5.66 6.47 -22.46
C HIS A 46 -5.72 6.94 -21.00
N TRP A 47 -5.78 8.26 -20.80
CA TRP A 47 -5.88 8.88 -19.48
C TRP A 47 -7.32 8.95 -18.95
N LEU A 48 -8.30 8.98 -19.87
CA LEU A 48 -9.75 8.98 -19.58
C LEU A 48 -10.52 8.27 -20.71
N PRO A 49 -11.24 7.16 -20.45
CA PRO A 49 -11.18 6.35 -19.23
C PRO A 49 -9.87 5.56 -19.09
N PRO A 50 -9.44 5.24 -17.87
CA PRO A 50 -8.31 4.34 -17.65
C PRO A 50 -8.53 2.97 -18.32
N ARG A 51 -7.44 2.32 -18.75
CA ARG A 51 -7.49 0.98 -19.33
C ARG A 51 -6.45 0.05 -18.70
N LEU A 52 -6.74 -1.26 -18.75
CA LEU A 52 -5.82 -2.32 -18.37
C LEU A 52 -5.80 -3.37 -19.48
N ALA A 53 -4.63 -3.58 -20.08
CA ALA A 53 -4.45 -4.54 -21.18
C ALA A 53 -5.53 -4.40 -22.28
N GLY A 54 -5.86 -3.16 -22.68
CA GLY A 54 -6.80 -2.81 -23.74
C GLY A 54 -8.27 -2.67 -23.32
N GLU A 55 -8.68 -3.11 -22.14
CA GLU A 55 -10.05 -2.97 -21.64
C GLU A 55 -10.19 -1.78 -20.68
N ILE A 56 -11.38 -1.16 -20.65
CA ILE A 56 -11.70 -0.09 -19.68
C ILE A 56 -11.62 -0.67 -18.27
N TRP A 57 -10.95 0.06 -17.39
CA TRP A 57 -10.73 -0.30 -16.00
C TRP A 57 -11.18 0.82 -15.07
N LEU A 58 -12.14 0.54 -14.17
CA LEU A 58 -12.84 1.55 -13.37
C LEU A 58 -12.91 1.19 -11.87
N ASP A 59 -12.05 0.24 -11.41
CA ASP A 59 -12.08 -0.23 -10.01
C ASP A 59 -11.64 0.83 -9.00
N SER A 60 -10.98 1.91 -9.44
CA SER A 60 -10.72 3.10 -8.62
C SER A 60 -10.57 4.35 -9.48
N PRO A 61 -10.89 5.54 -8.93
CA PRO A 61 -10.61 6.82 -9.57
C PRO A 61 -9.11 7.03 -9.83
N PRO A 62 -8.73 7.98 -10.70
CA PRO A 62 -7.42 7.95 -11.34
C PRO A 62 -6.26 8.64 -10.62
N LEU A 63 -6.45 9.29 -9.46
CA LEU A 63 -5.42 10.14 -8.83
C LEU A 63 -4.07 9.44 -8.69
N TYR A 64 -4.09 8.22 -8.15
CA TYR A 64 -2.87 7.44 -7.97
C TYR A 64 -2.22 7.09 -9.32
N HIS A 65 -3.03 6.60 -10.27
CA HIS A 65 -2.56 6.17 -11.59
C HIS A 65 -2.03 7.33 -12.43
N TRP A 66 -2.69 8.50 -12.38
CA TRP A 66 -2.17 9.72 -13.01
C TRP A 66 -0.81 10.11 -12.44
N THR A 67 -0.67 10.07 -11.11
CA THR A 67 0.60 10.38 -10.45
C THR A 67 1.67 9.36 -10.83
N ALA A 68 1.34 8.07 -10.84
CA ALA A 68 2.25 6.99 -11.23
C ALA A 68 2.68 7.09 -12.70
N ALA A 69 1.74 7.36 -13.60
CA ALA A 69 2.03 7.58 -15.01
C ALA A 69 2.89 8.84 -15.24
N LEU A 70 2.58 9.95 -14.55
CA LEU A 70 3.37 11.19 -14.65
C LEU A 70 4.81 10.96 -14.19
N LEU A 71 5.02 10.29 -13.05
CA LEU A 71 6.36 9.96 -12.54
C LEU A 71 7.06 8.94 -13.45
N GLY A 72 6.32 7.97 -13.99
CA GLY A 72 6.81 7.05 -15.02
C GLY A 72 7.35 7.78 -16.25
N ARG A 73 6.62 8.80 -16.72
CA ARG A 73 7.06 9.65 -17.85
C ARG A 73 8.26 10.52 -17.50
N LEU A 74 8.28 11.07 -16.27
CA LEU A 74 9.34 11.98 -15.82
C LEU A 74 10.66 11.29 -15.55
N PHE A 75 10.63 10.07 -14.97
CA PHE A 75 11.82 9.34 -14.54
C PHE A 75 12.10 8.05 -15.33
N GLY A 76 11.26 7.69 -16.29
CA GLY A 76 11.42 6.48 -17.11
C GLY A 76 12.67 6.46 -18.00
N PHE A 77 13.36 7.60 -18.18
CA PHE A 77 14.66 7.68 -18.86
C PHE A 77 15.84 7.29 -17.94
N LEU A 78 15.64 7.31 -16.60
CA LEU A 78 16.66 6.95 -15.62
C LEU A 78 16.39 5.57 -14.98
N LEU A 79 15.12 5.19 -14.85
CA LEU A 79 14.68 4.01 -14.14
C LEU A 79 13.81 3.13 -15.04
N PRO A 80 13.76 1.82 -14.82
CA PRO A 80 12.73 0.97 -15.39
C PRO A 80 11.34 1.57 -15.13
N LEU A 81 10.45 1.49 -16.11
CA LEU A 81 9.17 2.18 -16.06
C LEU A 81 8.32 1.84 -14.82
N HIS A 82 8.36 0.56 -14.39
CA HIS A 82 7.66 0.13 -13.18
C HIS A 82 8.25 0.73 -11.90
N ASP A 83 9.55 0.93 -11.82
CA ASP A 83 10.20 1.59 -10.69
C ASP A 83 9.88 3.08 -10.67
N ALA A 84 9.97 3.74 -11.83
CA ALA A 84 9.63 5.15 -11.98
C ALA A 84 8.15 5.42 -11.60
N ALA A 85 7.22 4.59 -12.04
CA ALA A 85 5.81 4.68 -11.68
C ALA A 85 5.57 4.44 -10.17
N ARG A 86 6.33 3.50 -9.57
CA ARG A 86 6.24 3.18 -8.14
C ARG A 86 6.73 4.31 -7.23
N LEU A 87 7.48 5.29 -7.72
CA LEU A 87 7.81 6.49 -6.97
C LEU A 87 6.57 7.23 -6.45
N ALA A 88 5.40 7.04 -7.09
CA ALA A 88 4.11 7.54 -6.58
C ALA A 88 3.78 6.97 -5.19
N SER A 89 4.09 5.70 -4.93
CA SER A 89 3.91 5.09 -3.60
C SER A 89 4.77 5.78 -2.56
N GLY A 90 6.04 6.01 -2.85
CA GLY A 90 6.95 6.76 -1.98
C GLY A 90 6.47 8.19 -1.73
N LEU A 91 5.97 8.88 -2.76
CA LEU A 91 5.40 10.22 -2.64
C LEU A 91 4.19 10.24 -1.70
N PHE A 92 3.19 9.37 -1.94
CA PHE A 92 1.99 9.35 -1.10
C PHE A 92 2.27 8.86 0.32
N ALA A 93 3.15 7.89 0.51
CA ALA A 93 3.59 7.46 1.84
C ALA A 93 4.35 8.59 2.57
N GLY A 94 5.19 9.34 1.87
CA GLY A 94 5.85 10.55 2.40
C GLY A 94 4.84 11.64 2.78
N LEU A 95 3.85 11.90 1.93
CA LEU A 95 2.75 12.84 2.21
C LEU A 95 1.91 12.39 3.42
N MET A 96 1.63 11.09 3.56
CA MET A 96 0.96 10.55 4.75
C MET A 96 1.78 10.84 6.02
N VAL A 97 3.06 10.56 6.02
CA VAL A 97 3.96 10.84 7.15
C VAL A 97 3.99 12.34 7.49
N ALA A 98 4.08 13.20 6.48
CA ALA A 98 4.05 14.65 6.66
C ALA A 98 2.71 15.15 7.24
N GLY A 99 1.59 14.64 6.73
CA GLY A 99 0.25 14.95 7.23
C GLY A 99 0.05 14.52 8.68
N LEU A 100 0.52 13.31 9.04
CA LEU A 100 0.50 12.81 10.42
C LEU A 100 1.36 13.66 11.36
N ALA A 101 2.57 14.03 10.92
CA ALA A 101 3.44 14.93 11.70
C ALA A 101 2.78 16.29 11.93
N GLY A 102 2.13 16.85 10.89
CA GLY A 102 1.35 18.08 10.98
C GLY A 102 0.18 17.98 11.96
N ALA A 103 -0.63 16.94 11.81
CA ALA A 103 -1.77 16.67 12.69
C ALA A 103 -1.34 16.53 14.16
N ALA A 104 -0.35 15.68 14.43
CA ALA A 104 0.15 15.45 15.78
C ALA A 104 0.78 16.72 16.39
N ARG A 105 1.46 17.54 15.56
CA ARG A 105 2.04 18.81 16.03
C ARG A 105 0.97 19.79 16.49
N HIS A 106 -0.14 19.91 15.77
CA HIS A 106 -1.25 20.79 16.13
C HIS A 106 -2.09 20.25 17.29
N LEU A 107 -2.26 18.93 17.40
CA LEU A 107 -3.06 18.29 18.44
C LEU A 107 -2.33 18.16 19.78
N VAL A 108 -1.06 17.79 19.76
CA VAL A 108 -0.31 17.36 20.96
C VAL A 108 1.00 18.14 21.13
N GLY A 109 1.64 18.54 20.05
CA GLY A 109 2.90 19.27 20.07
C GLY A 109 4.04 18.60 19.28
N ALA A 110 5.17 19.30 19.14
CA ALA A 110 6.28 18.91 18.28
C ALA A 110 6.95 17.59 18.69
N GLU A 111 7.03 17.29 19.98
CA GLU A 111 7.65 16.03 20.44
C GLU A 111 6.75 14.83 20.12
N ALA A 112 5.42 14.96 20.31
CA ALA A 112 4.48 13.92 19.97
C ALA A 112 4.40 13.69 18.45
N ALA A 113 4.62 14.72 17.62
CA ALA A 113 4.69 14.58 16.17
C ALA A 113 5.77 13.58 15.74
N ARG A 114 6.94 13.57 16.38
CA ARG A 114 7.99 12.56 16.13
C ARG A 114 7.50 11.17 16.50
N GLY A 115 6.83 11.05 17.65
CA GLY A 115 6.22 9.78 18.09
C GLY A 115 5.20 9.23 17.10
N ALA A 116 4.31 10.08 16.57
CA ALA A 116 3.33 9.67 15.56
C ALA A 116 4.00 9.09 14.30
N VAL A 117 5.04 9.76 13.80
CA VAL A 117 5.80 9.29 12.63
C VAL A 117 6.50 7.97 12.90
N LEU A 118 7.23 7.87 14.01
CA LEU A 118 7.95 6.63 14.39
C LEU A 118 7.00 5.44 14.54
N ILE A 119 5.84 5.66 15.15
CA ILE A 119 4.83 4.61 15.29
C ILE A 119 4.21 4.26 13.93
N ALA A 120 3.91 5.23 13.08
CA ALA A 120 3.32 4.98 11.76
C ALA A 120 4.23 4.11 10.88
N ILE A 121 5.52 4.49 10.71
CA ILE A 121 6.48 3.70 9.93
C ILE A 121 6.88 2.39 10.63
N GLY A 122 6.68 2.31 11.95
CA GLY A 122 6.87 1.08 12.73
C GLY A 122 5.70 0.12 12.66
N CYS A 123 4.55 0.49 12.10
CA CYS A 123 3.41 -0.43 11.97
C CYS A 123 3.71 -1.54 10.96
N LEU A 124 3.63 -2.79 11.41
CA LEU A 124 3.98 -3.95 10.58
C LEU A 124 3.11 -4.06 9.33
N GLY A 125 1.83 -3.70 9.46
CA GLY A 125 0.89 -3.73 8.34
C GLY A 125 1.14 -2.69 7.24
N LEU A 126 1.84 -1.61 7.55
CA LEU A 126 2.20 -0.62 6.54
C LEU A 126 3.39 -1.07 5.66
N LEU A 127 4.27 -1.91 6.21
CA LEU A 127 5.59 -2.19 5.64
C LEU A 127 5.57 -2.61 4.17
N VAL A 128 4.78 -3.61 3.82
CA VAL A 128 4.70 -4.10 2.44
C VAL A 128 3.90 -3.13 1.58
N HIS A 129 2.73 -2.70 2.06
CA HIS A 129 1.81 -1.87 1.29
C HIS A 129 2.35 -0.46 0.99
N ALA A 130 3.24 0.09 1.83
CA ALA A 130 3.89 1.37 1.57
C ALA A 130 4.80 1.34 0.32
N HIS A 131 5.19 0.16 -0.14
CA HIS A 131 6.13 -0.02 -1.24
C HIS A 131 5.50 -0.64 -2.50
N GLU A 132 4.22 -1.03 -2.45
CA GLU A 132 3.48 -1.52 -3.62
C GLU A 132 2.83 -0.37 -4.39
N THR A 133 2.62 -0.55 -5.69
CA THR A 133 1.84 0.35 -6.53
C THR A 133 0.36 0.25 -6.11
N GLN A 134 -0.14 1.25 -5.31
CA GLN A 134 -1.36 1.05 -4.52
C GLN A 134 -2.14 2.36 -4.31
N PRO A 135 -3.38 2.50 -4.84
CA PRO A 135 -4.22 3.69 -4.64
C PRO A 135 -4.55 3.99 -3.18
N ALA A 136 -4.59 2.96 -2.33
CA ALA A 136 -4.81 3.11 -0.89
C ALA A 136 -3.79 4.07 -0.23
N LEU A 137 -2.56 4.17 -0.75
CA LEU A 137 -1.55 5.13 -0.24
C LEU A 137 -1.95 6.58 -0.48
N ALA A 138 -2.57 6.88 -1.61
CA ALA A 138 -3.10 8.23 -1.87
C ALA A 138 -4.24 8.56 -0.91
N PHE A 139 -5.10 7.58 -0.60
CA PHE A 139 -6.13 7.75 0.42
C PHE A 139 -5.55 7.93 1.83
N LEU A 140 -4.52 7.18 2.22
CA LEU A 140 -3.84 7.36 3.51
C LEU A 140 -3.22 8.76 3.64
N ALA A 141 -2.61 9.27 2.57
CA ALA A 141 -2.12 10.64 2.52
C ALA A 141 -3.27 11.63 2.72
N ALA A 142 -4.36 11.48 1.96
CA ALA A 142 -5.55 12.32 2.09
C ALA A 142 -6.12 12.29 3.52
N ALA A 143 -6.28 11.11 4.12
CA ALA A 143 -6.76 10.97 5.50
C ALA A 143 -5.84 11.69 6.51
N ALA A 144 -4.53 11.53 6.39
CA ALA A 144 -3.56 12.20 7.26
C ALA A 144 -3.64 13.73 7.15
N TRP A 145 -3.80 14.27 5.93
CA TRP A 145 -3.98 15.69 5.71
C TRP A 145 -5.37 16.19 6.14
N MET A 146 -6.42 15.36 6.05
CA MET A 146 -7.72 15.64 6.65
C MET A 146 -7.57 15.87 8.16
N TYR A 147 -6.87 14.99 8.88
CA TYR A 147 -6.63 15.15 10.32
C TYR A 147 -5.82 16.40 10.64
N CYS A 148 -4.83 16.73 9.81
CA CYS A 148 -4.06 17.97 9.95
C CYS A 148 -4.96 19.20 9.75
N GLY A 149 -5.79 19.23 8.71
CA GLY A 149 -6.74 20.31 8.46
C GLY A 149 -7.73 20.50 9.62
N LEU A 150 -8.32 19.41 10.12
CA LEU A 150 -9.23 19.44 11.28
C LEU A 150 -8.54 19.95 12.55
N ALA A 151 -7.29 19.56 12.78
CA ALA A 151 -6.50 20.04 13.92
C ALA A 151 -6.16 21.52 13.82
N MET A 152 -6.04 22.07 12.62
CA MET A 152 -5.77 23.49 12.37
C MET A 152 -7.02 24.39 12.48
N LEU A 153 -8.22 23.86 12.29
CA LEU A 153 -9.47 24.63 12.23
C LEU A 153 -9.66 25.63 13.38
N PRO A 154 -9.37 25.31 14.66
CA PRO A 154 -9.57 26.26 15.76
C PRO A 154 -8.67 27.51 15.68
N GLN A 155 -7.47 27.36 15.11
CA GLN A 155 -6.43 28.42 15.08
C GLN A 155 -6.34 29.10 13.72
N GLN A 156 -6.53 28.35 12.64
CA GLN A 156 -6.40 28.78 11.24
C GLN A 156 -7.58 28.26 10.41
N PRO A 157 -8.80 28.79 10.63
CA PRO A 157 -10.03 28.19 10.10
C PRO A 157 -10.03 27.99 8.59
N LEU A 158 -9.70 29.03 7.82
CA LEU A 158 -9.73 28.94 6.36
C LEU A 158 -8.66 28.01 5.79
N ARG A 159 -7.44 28.07 6.34
CA ARG A 159 -6.35 27.18 5.90
C ARG A 159 -6.64 25.72 6.28
N GLY A 160 -7.09 25.50 7.53
CA GLY A 160 -7.49 24.17 7.99
C GLY A 160 -8.64 23.60 7.17
N GLY A 161 -9.63 24.45 6.88
CA GLY A 161 -10.77 24.08 6.05
C GLY A 161 -10.37 23.76 4.60
N ALA A 162 -9.59 24.63 3.96
CA ALA A 162 -9.12 24.38 2.60
C ALA A 162 -8.31 23.08 2.50
N LEU A 163 -7.45 22.81 3.49
CA LEU A 163 -6.67 21.58 3.57
C LEU A 163 -7.56 20.34 3.76
N ALA A 164 -8.55 20.42 4.64
CA ALA A 164 -9.50 19.33 4.85
C ALA A 164 -10.36 19.07 3.59
N GLY A 165 -10.76 20.13 2.88
CA GLY A 165 -11.49 20.02 1.61
C GLY A 165 -10.66 19.40 0.49
N ALA A 166 -9.42 19.85 0.34
CA ALA A 166 -8.49 19.25 -0.62
C ALA A 166 -8.25 17.76 -0.30
N ALA A 167 -8.09 17.43 0.98
CA ALA A 167 -7.95 16.05 1.44
C ALA A 167 -9.19 15.20 1.13
N LEU A 168 -10.40 15.73 1.33
CA LEU A 168 -11.64 15.04 0.97
C LEU A 168 -11.71 14.76 -0.54
N GLY A 169 -11.44 15.78 -1.36
CA GLY A 169 -11.44 15.65 -2.82
C GLY A 169 -10.37 14.68 -3.34
N CYS A 170 -9.13 14.77 -2.83
CA CYS A 170 -8.05 13.84 -3.18
C CYS A 170 -8.37 12.41 -2.72
N GLY A 171 -8.96 12.25 -1.53
CA GLY A 171 -9.41 10.95 -1.03
C GLY A 171 -10.42 10.30 -1.97
N PHE A 172 -11.42 11.07 -2.41
CA PHE A 172 -12.38 10.61 -3.41
C PHE A 172 -11.70 10.23 -4.74
N LEU A 173 -10.81 11.08 -5.26
CA LEU A 173 -10.06 10.80 -6.48
C LEU A 173 -9.09 9.61 -6.34
N ALA A 174 -8.80 9.16 -5.11
CA ALA A 174 -7.96 7.99 -4.86
C ALA A 174 -8.76 6.67 -4.86
N ILE A 175 -9.91 6.61 -4.12
CA ILE A 175 -10.66 5.36 -3.90
C ILE A 175 -12.19 5.51 -4.03
N GLY A 176 -12.70 6.62 -4.58
CA GLY A 176 -14.12 6.79 -4.86
C GLY A 176 -15.02 7.03 -3.64
N LEU A 177 -16.25 6.52 -3.70
CA LEU A 177 -17.25 6.68 -2.64
C LEU A 177 -16.82 6.14 -1.27
N PRO A 178 -16.03 5.08 -1.12
CA PRO A 178 -15.48 4.67 0.17
C PRO A 178 -14.74 5.77 0.91
N ALA A 179 -14.04 6.68 0.19
CA ALA A 179 -13.38 7.83 0.80
C ALA A 179 -14.38 8.84 1.39
N LEU A 180 -15.51 9.06 0.74
CA LEU A 180 -16.55 9.95 1.26
C LEU A 180 -17.18 9.38 2.53
N ILE A 181 -17.48 8.08 2.55
CA ILE A 181 -18.00 7.40 3.75
C ILE A 181 -17.02 7.47 4.91
N ALA A 182 -15.73 7.45 4.62
CA ALA A 182 -14.67 7.52 5.63
C ALA A 182 -14.40 8.93 6.15
N LEU A 183 -14.39 9.94 5.29
CA LEU A 183 -13.91 11.28 5.63
C LEU A 183 -15.01 12.33 5.81
N LEU A 184 -16.11 12.26 5.04
CA LEU A 184 -17.18 13.24 5.13
C LEU A 184 -17.88 13.24 6.51
N PRO A 185 -18.14 12.08 7.17
CA PRO A 185 -18.69 12.07 8.51
C PRO A 185 -17.84 12.81 9.54
N LEU A 186 -16.52 12.91 9.34
CA LEU A 186 -15.64 13.65 10.25
C LEU A 186 -15.95 15.15 10.23
N LEU A 187 -16.23 15.72 9.05
CA LEU A 187 -16.63 17.12 8.91
C LEU A 187 -17.99 17.42 9.55
N MET A 188 -18.86 16.41 9.63
CA MET A 188 -20.21 16.54 10.19
C MET A 188 -20.23 16.27 11.71
N LEU A 189 -19.60 15.17 12.13
CA LEU A 189 -19.66 14.71 13.53
C LEU A 189 -18.75 15.52 14.46
N LEU A 190 -17.55 15.88 14.02
CA LEU A 190 -16.59 16.55 14.89
C LEU A 190 -17.07 17.93 15.37
N PRO A 191 -17.73 18.79 14.56
CA PRO A 191 -18.31 20.03 15.09
C PRO A 191 -19.40 19.77 16.14
N VAL A 192 -20.13 18.66 16.04
CA VAL A 192 -21.15 18.28 17.04
C VAL A 192 -20.51 17.79 18.34
N LEU A 193 -19.42 17.02 18.24
CA LEU A 193 -18.79 16.38 19.38
C LEU A 193 -17.70 17.24 20.04
N CYS A 194 -17.06 18.16 19.29
CA CYS A 194 -15.89 18.92 19.69
C CYS A 194 -16.21 20.42 19.83
N ALA A 195 -16.32 20.92 21.04
CA ALA A 195 -16.68 22.31 21.30
C ALA A 195 -15.78 23.35 20.58
N PRO A 196 -14.44 23.21 20.50
CA PRO A 196 -13.59 24.14 19.75
C PRO A 196 -13.92 24.25 18.25
N LEU A 197 -14.60 23.28 17.66
CA LEU A 197 -15.02 23.28 16.25
C LEU A 197 -16.42 23.87 16.02
N ARG A 198 -17.13 24.29 17.08
CA ARG A 198 -18.46 24.94 16.99
C ARG A 198 -18.39 26.47 16.84
N THR A 199 -17.20 27.05 16.88
CA THR A 199 -17.02 28.48 16.77
C THR A 199 -17.37 29.00 15.36
N PRO A 200 -17.92 30.21 15.20
CA PRO A 200 -18.23 30.78 13.88
C PRO A 200 -17.03 30.79 12.92
N PRO A 201 -15.79 31.10 13.36
CA PRO A 201 -14.62 30.96 12.47
C PRO A 201 -14.39 29.51 12.00
N ALA A 202 -14.51 28.52 12.90
CA ALA A 202 -14.33 27.10 12.52
C ALA A 202 -15.42 26.65 11.53
N LEU A 203 -16.68 27.09 11.71
CA LEU A 203 -17.75 26.80 10.77
C LEU A 203 -17.50 27.41 9.39
N ARG A 204 -16.93 28.64 9.31
CA ARG A 204 -16.47 29.21 8.03
C ARG A 204 -15.37 28.36 7.39
N GLY A 205 -14.47 27.81 8.19
CA GLY A 205 -13.46 26.85 7.74
C GLY A 205 -14.09 25.58 7.14
N LEU A 206 -15.14 25.04 7.77
CA LEU A 206 -15.87 23.88 7.23
C LEU A 206 -16.60 24.19 5.91
N LEU A 207 -17.16 25.40 5.77
CA LEU A 207 -17.72 25.86 4.49
C LEU A 207 -16.62 25.96 3.43
N ALA A 208 -15.44 26.50 3.78
CA ALA A 208 -14.30 26.51 2.89
C ALA A 208 -13.85 25.08 2.49
N ALA A 209 -13.94 24.11 3.41
CA ALA A 209 -13.65 22.70 3.09
C ALA A 209 -14.61 22.17 2.02
N LEU A 210 -15.91 22.41 2.15
CA LEU A 210 -16.88 22.00 1.14
C LEU A 210 -16.66 22.70 -0.20
N ALA A 211 -16.35 24.00 -0.19
CA ALA A 211 -16.08 24.77 -1.39
C ALA A 211 -14.83 24.29 -2.16
N VAL A 212 -13.77 23.88 -1.44
CA VAL A 212 -12.55 23.33 -2.05
C VAL A 212 -12.77 21.87 -2.49
N ALA A 213 -13.54 21.09 -1.75
CA ALA A 213 -13.82 19.71 -2.10
C ALA A 213 -14.69 19.58 -3.36
N ALA A 214 -15.71 20.44 -3.51
CA ALA A 214 -16.71 20.33 -4.57
C ALA A 214 -16.11 20.20 -5.99
N PRO A 215 -15.19 21.07 -6.45
CA PRO A 215 -14.61 20.94 -7.78
C PRO A 215 -13.81 19.63 -7.94
N LEU A 216 -13.10 19.17 -6.91
CA LEU A 216 -12.32 17.93 -6.95
C LEU A 216 -13.23 16.68 -7.00
N LEU A 217 -14.36 16.72 -6.30
CA LEU A 217 -15.35 15.65 -6.30
C LEU A 217 -16.08 15.54 -7.65
N LEU A 218 -16.31 16.67 -8.32
CA LEU A 218 -17.11 16.72 -9.53
C LEU A 218 -16.29 16.63 -10.83
N ALA A 219 -15.04 17.10 -10.84
CA ALA A 219 -14.26 17.25 -12.06
C ALA A 219 -14.11 15.93 -12.85
N TRP A 220 -13.67 14.87 -12.21
CA TRP A 220 -13.46 13.59 -12.88
C TRP A 220 -14.76 12.87 -13.27
N PRO A 221 -15.79 12.74 -12.40
CA PRO A 221 -17.06 12.16 -12.79
C PRO A 221 -17.74 12.89 -13.94
N LEU A 222 -17.73 14.24 -13.92
CA LEU A 222 -18.32 15.03 -15.00
C LEU A 222 -17.54 14.87 -16.31
N ALA A 223 -16.21 14.86 -16.26
CA ALA A 223 -15.39 14.63 -17.45
C ALA A 223 -15.63 13.22 -18.03
N LEU A 224 -15.72 12.20 -17.15
CA LEU A 224 -16.02 10.83 -17.57
C LEU A 224 -17.42 10.71 -18.17
N HIS A 225 -18.43 11.35 -17.56
CA HIS A 225 -19.79 11.38 -18.08
C HIS A 225 -19.88 12.06 -19.44
N GLY A 226 -19.24 13.23 -19.58
CA GLY A 226 -19.27 14.02 -20.80
C GLY A 226 -18.59 13.37 -22.01
N GLN A 227 -17.49 12.63 -21.77
CA GLN A 227 -16.72 12.00 -22.84
C GLN A 227 -17.11 10.54 -23.09
N HIS A 228 -17.47 9.81 -22.03
CA HIS A 228 -17.74 8.36 -22.06
C HIS A 228 -18.93 7.99 -21.16
N PRO A 229 -20.19 8.32 -21.52
CA PRO A 229 -21.36 8.11 -20.67
C PRO A 229 -21.56 6.64 -20.23
N ALA A 230 -21.27 5.68 -21.11
CA ALA A 230 -21.37 4.25 -20.80
C ALA A 230 -20.32 3.83 -19.75
N ALA A 231 -19.10 4.36 -19.81
CA ALA A 231 -18.07 4.10 -18.83
C ALA A 231 -18.44 4.73 -17.47
N PHE A 232 -18.99 5.94 -17.47
CA PHE A 232 -19.52 6.57 -16.26
C PHE A 232 -20.63 5.73 -15.61
N ALA A 233 -21.60 5.25 -16.39
CA ALA A 233 -22.67 4.40 -15.87
C ALA A 233 -22.13 3.09 -15.27
N GLY A 234 -21.14 2.47 -15.93
CA GLY A 234 -20.43 1.29 -15.42
C GLY A 234 -19.71 1.57 -14.10
N TRP A 235 -18.92 2.64 -14.05
CA TRP A 235 -18.21 3.07 -12.82
C TRP A 235 -19.20 3.36 -11.69
N TRP A 236 -20.25 4.14 -11.95
CA TRP A 236 -21.23 4.49 -10.92
C TRP A 236 -21.95 3.28 -10.35
N SER A 237 -22.33 2.32 -11.22
CA SER A 237 -22.93 1.06 -10.78
C SER A 237 -22.00 0.22 -9.91
N GLN A 238 -20.70 0.22 -10.21
CA GLN A 238 -19.69 -0.48 -9.43
C GLN A 238 -19.46 0.19 -8.07
N GLU A 239 -19.33 1.52 -8.02
CA GLU A 239 -19.22 2.28 -6.77
C GLU A 239 -20.41 2.03 -5.83
N LEU A 240 -21.64 2.03 -6.38
CA LEU A 240 -22.83 1.69 -5.61
C LEU A 240 -22.86 0.21 -5.16
N ALA A 241 -22.28 -0.69 -5.97
CA ALA A 241 -22.18 -2.10 -5.59
C ALA A 241 -21.20 -2.32 -4.42
N GLU A 242 -20.17 -1.52 -4.30
CA GLU A 242 -19.22 -1.54 -3.17
C GLU A 242 -19.86 -1.07 -1.86
N LEU A 243 -20.96 -0.29 -1.92
CA LEU A 243 -21.70 0.16 -0.74
C LEU A 243 -22.71 -0.88 -0.23
N LYS A 244 -22.70 -2.10 -0.74
CA LYS A 244 -23.56 -3.15 -0.20
C LYS A 244 -23.11 -3.55 1.19
N ILE A 245 -24.08 -3.59 2.10
CA ILE A 245 -23.85 -4.03 3.48
C ILE A 245 -23.39 -5.50 3.44
N ALA A 246 -22.30 -5.77 4.12
CA ALA A 246 -21.75 -7.12 4.22
C ALA A 246 -22.77 -8.10 4.85
N THR A 247 -22.74 -9.33 4.42
CA THR A 247 -23.65 -10.38 4.90
C THR A 247 -23.53 -10.66 6.41
N SER A 248 -22.38 -10.35 7.02
CA SER A 248 -22.15 -10.52 8.44
C SER A 248 -21.20 -9.44 8.99
N VAL A 249 -21.76 -8.28 9.33
CA VAL A 249 -21.02 -7.16 9.95
C VAL A 249 -20.28 -7.58 11.24
N PRO A 250 -20.88 -8.33 12.20
CA PRO A 250 -20.14 -8.75 13.40
C PRO A 250 -18.92 -9.63 13.10
N ARG A 251 -19.03 -10.52 12.11
CA ARG A 251 -17.90 -11.37 11.68
C ARG A 251 -16.78 -10.53 11.07
N ASN A 252 -17.12 -9.54 10.26
CA ASN A 252 -16.14 -8.65 9.64
C ASN A 252 -15.42 -7.80 10.68
N LEU A 253 -16.16 -7.17 11.61
CA LEU A 253 -15.57 -6.39 12.70
C LEU A 253 -14.63 -7.23 13.56
N TRP A 254 -15.03 -8.47 13.87
CA TRP A 254 -14.17 -9.39 14.62
C TRP A 254 -12.92 -9.82 13.82
N GLY A 255 -13.08 -10.07 12.52
CA GLY A 255 -11.96 -10.36 11.62
C GLY A 255 -10.97 -9.21 11.54
N MET A 256 -11.46 -7.97 11.41
CA MET A 256 -10.63 -6.77 11.39
C MET A 256 -9.92 -6.55 12.73
N LEU A 257 -10.59 -6.79 13.86
CA LEU A 257 -9.98 -6.65 15.19
C LEU A 257 -8.82 -7.66 15.37
N LYS A 258 -9.01 -8.90 14.93
CA LYS A 258 -7.92 -9.91 14.93
C LYS A 258 -6.74 -9.45 14.06
N LEU A 259 -7.04 -8.90 12.89
CA LEU A 259 -6.00 -8.42 11.99
C LEU A 259 -5.25 -7.23 12.59
N LEU A 260 -5.96 -6.28 13.19
CA LEU A 260 -5.38 -5.10 13.85
C LEU A 260 -4.41 -5.46 14.97
N ALA A 261 -4.61 -6.57 15.66
CA ALA A 261 -3.79 -6.96 16.80
C ALA A 261 -2.29 -7.04 16.45
N TRP A 262 -1.94 -7.54 15.26
CA TRP A 262 -0.56 -7.60 14.78
C TRP A 262 -0.25 -6.57 13.70
N PHE A 263 -1.23 -6.23 12.85
CA PHE A 263 -1.09 -5.30 11.74
C PHE A 263 -0.79 -3.88 12.20
N ALA A 264 -1.48 -3.44 13.27
CA ALA A 264 -1.29 -2.12 13.87
C ALA A 264 -0.28 -2.14 15.05
N TRP A 265 0.52 -3.19 15.19
CA TRP A 265 1.59 -3.18 16.19
C TRP A 265 2.73 -2.23 15.74
N PRO A 266 3.24 -1.32 16.61
CA PRO A 266 2.94 -1.13 18.01
C PRO A 266 1.85 -0.06 18.29
N ALA A 267 1.20 0.51 17.25
CA ALA A 267 0.25 1.61 17.41
C ALA A 267 -0.94 1.24 18.32
N LEU A 268 -1.52 0.05 18.15
CA LEU A 268 -2.73 -0.35 18.88
C LEU A 268 -2.53 -0.39 20.42
N PRO A 269 -1.55 -1.11 20.99
CA PRO A 269 -1.35 -1.10 22.45
C PRO A 269 -0.98 0.28 23.00
N LEU A 270 -0.25 1.10 22.24
CA LEU A 270 0.09 2.46 22.65
C LEU A 270 -1.11 3.40 22.60
N ALA A 271 -1.99 3.26 21.60
CA ALA A 271 -3.24 3.98 21.52
C ALA A 271 -4.18 3.62 22.70
N LEU A 272 -4.31 2.33 23.02
CA LEU A 272 -5.09 1.87 24.17
C LEU A 272 -4.53 2.41 25.49
N TRP A 273 -3.21 2.47 25.63
CA TRP A 273 -2.57 3.11 26.80
C TRP A 273 -2.92 4.59 26.89
N THR A 274 -2.87 5.34 25.80
CA THR A 274 -3.26 6.76 25.77
C THR A 274 -4.72 6.92 26.18
N LEU A 275 -5.65 6.16 25.57
CA LEU A 275 -7.07 6.22 25.85
C LEU A 275 -7.39 5.89 27.33
N TRP A 276 -6.73 4.89 27.88
CA TRP A 276 -6.87 4.54 29.30
C TRP A 276 -6.35 5.64 30.22
N ARG A 277 -5.19 6.20 29.94
CA ARG A 277 -4.57 7.27 30.71
C ARG A 277 -5.38 8.57 30.64
N GLU A 278 -5.85 8.91 29.45
CA GLU A 278 -6.58 10.15 29.17
C GLU A 278 -8.11 9.99 29.24
N ARG A 279 -8.62 8.88 29.81
CA ARG A 279 -10.05 8.54 29.80
C ARG A 279 -10.99 9.63 30.34
N ARG A 280 -10.50 10.56 31.14
CA ARG A 280 -11.25 11.72 31.64
C ARG A 280 -11.22 12.92 30.70
N ARG A 281 -10.42 12.85 29.63
CA ARG A 281 -10.18 13.93 28.66
C ARG A 281 -10.41 13.48 27.22
N LEU A 282 -11.24 12.46 27.02
CA LEU A 282 -11.52 11.94 25.66
C LEU A 282 -12.24 12.95 24.78
N GLY A 283 -12.96 13.93 25.37
CA GLY A 283 -13.60 15.04 24.65
C GLY A 283 -12.65 16.14 24.16
N GLU A 284 -11.37 16.14 24.57
CA GLU A 284 -10.40 17.10 24.06
C GLU A 284 -10.03 16.77 22.59
N PRO A 285 -9.83 17.80 21.72
CA PRO A 285 -9.55 17.60 20.29
C PRO A 285 -8.41 16.62 20.00
N ARG A 286 -7.37 16.62 20.84
CA ARG A 286 -6.18 15.75 20.69
C ARG A 286 -6.50 14.25 20.77
N ASN A 287 -7.53 13.87 21.53
CA ASN A 287 -7.98 12.49 21.67
C ASN A 287 -9.22 12.23 20.80
N LEU A 288 -10.13 13.21 20.74
CA LEU A 288 -11.44 13.04 20.11
C LEU A 288 -11.33 12.92 18.59
N ILE A 289 -10.53 13.77 17.93
CA ILE A 289 -10.37 13.75 16.47
C ILE A 289 -9.87 12.38 16.00
N PRO A 290 -8.72 11.85 16.49
CA PRO A 290 -8.25 10.55 16.02
C PRO A 290 -9.15 9.38 16.50
N LEU A 291 -9.80 9.48 17.68
CA LEU A 291 -10.72 8.45 18.16
C LEU A 291 -11.96 8.34 17.27
N VAL A 292 -12.63 9.46 16.98
CA VAL A 292 -13.81 9.48 16.09
C VAL A 292 -13.41 9.03 14.70
N SER A 293 -12.24 9.44 14.20
CA SER A 293 -11.72 8.99 12.90
C SER A 293 -11.53 7.48 12.87
N PHE A 294 -10.92 6.90 13.91
CA PHE A 294 -10.77 5.45 14.02
C PHE A 294 -12.12 4.73 14.05
N LEU A 295 -13.06 5.21 14.86
CA LEU A 295 -14.37 4.57 15.01
C LEU A 295 -15.20 4.64 13.71
N VAL A 296 -15.20 5.79 13.02
CA VAL A 296 -15.88 5.96 11.72
C VAL A 296 -15.28 5.01 10.67
N LEU A 297 -13.96 4.99 10.54
CA LEU A 297 -13.28 4.09 9.61
C LEU A 297 -13.52 2.62 9.95
N PHE A 298 -13.42 2.25 11.23
CA PHE A 298 -13.63 0.88 11.68
C PHE A 298 -15.07 0.40 11.42
N ALA A 299 -16.05 1.26 11.70
CA ALA A 299 -17.44 0.97 11.41
C ALA A 299 -17.70 0.87 9.90
N ALA A 300 -17.21 1.83 9.10
CA ALA A 300 -17.36 1.82 7.64
C ALA A 300 -16.77 0.55 7.03
N GLN A 301 -15.53 0.20 7.40
CA GLN A 301 -14.88 -1.01 6.89
C GLN A 301 -15.60 -2.29 7.35
N GLY A 302 -16.07 -2.34 8.58
CA GLY A 302 -16.83 -3.51 9.07
C GLY A 302 -18.18 -3.69 8.38
N VAL A 303 -18.82 -2.59 8.00
CA VAL A 303 -20.14 -2.62 7.32
C VAL A 303 -20.01 -2.92 5.84
N PHE A 304 -19.02 -2.33 5.13
CA PHE A 304 -18.98 -2.36 3.67
C PHE A 304 -17.85 -3.22 3.10
N SER A 305 -16.94 -3.76 3.94
CA SER A 305 -15.76 -4.45 3.44
C SER A 305 -15.47 -5.75 4.17
N ASP A 306 -14.79 -6.67 3.49
CA ASP A 306 -14.25 -7.88 4.12
C ASP A 306 -12.98 -7.60 4.93
N PRO A 307 -12.63 -8.41 5.94
CA PRO A 307 -11.41 -8.25 6.74
C PRO A 307 -10.16 -8.65 5.94
N ARG A 308 -9.68 -7.76 5.09
CA ARG A 308 -8.43 -7.87 4.31
C ARG A 308 -7.43 -6.83 4.78
N SER A 309 -6.14 -7.07 4.54
CA SER A 309 -5.05 -6.17 4.94
C SER A 309 -5.24 -4.74 4.42
N LEU A 310 -5.64 -4.57 3.16
CA LEU A 310 -5.89 -3.27 2.56
C LEU A 310 -7.03 -2.50 3.22
N ASN A 311 -8.09 -3.19 3.65
CA ASN A 311 -9.24 -2.58 4.30
C ASN A 311 -8.95 -2.17 5.74
N VAL A 312 -7.92 -2.74 6.37
CA VAL A 312 -7.45 -2.38 7.72
C VAL A 312 -6.41 -1.26 7.68
N LEU A 313 -5.73 -1.08 6.55
CA LEU A 313 -4.68 -0.09 6.38
C LEU A 313 -5.10 1.36 6.74
N PRO A 314 -6.30 1.84 6.38
CA PRO A 314 -6.77 3.19 6.74
C PRO A 314 -6.93 3.44 8.25
N LEU A 315 -6.94 2.41 9.06
CA LEU A 315 -7.03 2.53 10.52
C LEU A 315 -5.68 2.89 11.18
N LEU A 316 -4.55 2.73 10.46
CA LEU A 316 -3.23 3.00 11.01
C LEU A 316 -2.97 4.48 11.31
N PRO A 317 -3.30 5.45 10.44
CA PRO A 317 -3.07 6.87 10.71
C PRO A 317 -3.74 7.38 12.00
N PRO A 318 -5.03 7.16 12.25
CA PRO A 318 -5.65 7.64 13.50
C PRO A 318 -5.12 6.89 14.73
N LEU A 319 -4.75 5.60 14.61
CA LEU A 319 -4.10 4.86 15.70
C LEU A 319 -2.70 5.41 16.00
N ALA A 320 -1.92 5.78 14.99
CA ALA A 320 -0.61 6.41 15.19
C ALA A 320 -0.72 7.75 15.91
N LEU A 321 -1.75 8.57 15.59
CA LEU A 321 -2.04 9.82 16.30
C LEU A 321 -2.42 9.57 17.77
N LEU A 322 -3.29 8.59 18.05
CA LEU A 322 -3.64 8.18 19.40
C LEU A 322 -2.45 7.62 20.18
N ALA A 323 -1.55 6.91 19.52
CA ALA A 323 -0.36 6.32 20.12
C ALA A 323 0.75 7.35 20.43
N ALA A 324 0.76 8.49 19.73
CA ALA A 324 1.82 9.48 19.84
C ALA A 324 2.10 9.96 21.28
N PRO A 325 1.10 10.32 22.11
CA PRO A 325 1.32 10.72 23.51
C PRO A 325 1.91 9.59 24.37
N ALA A 326 1.59 8.33 24.06
CA ALA A 326 2.12 7.20 24.80
C ALA A 326 3.64 7.10 24.71
N THR A 327 4.24 7.47 23.56
CA THR A 327 5.70 7.46 23.37
C THR A 327 6.46 8.31 24.39
N LEU A 328 5.79 9.31 24.97
CA LEU A 328 6.34 10.23 25.97
C LEU A 328 5.90 9.88 27.41
N SER A 329 4.86 9.06 27.54
CA SER A 329 4.16 8.88 28.82
C SER A 329 4.14 7.45 29.36
N LEU A 330 4.78 6.49 28.67
CA LEU A 330 4.95 5.14 29.17
C LEU A 330 5.70 5.12 30.50
N ARG A 331 5.27 4.23 31.41
CA ARG A 331 6.03 3.96 32.64
C ARG A 331 7.42 3.41 32.29
N ARG A 332 8.43 3.78 33.07
CA ARG A 332 9.85 3.38 32.82
C ARG A 332 10.03 1.90 32.53
N GLY A 333 9.37 1.02 33.30
CA GLY A 333 9.40 -0.42 33.06
C GLY A 333 8.86 -0.85 31.72
N ALA A 334 7.67 -0.33 31.33
CA ALA A 334 7.05 -0.63 30.05
C ALA A 334 7.86 -0.06 28.87
N ALA A 335 8.41 1.16 29.03
CA ALA A 335 9.28 1.77 28.00
C ALA A 335 10.55 0.95 27.79
N ASN A 336 11.21 0.49 28.87
CA ASN A 336 12.39 -0.36 28.79
C ASN A 336 12.06 -1.75 28.20
N ALA A 337 10.93 -2.34 28.58
CA ALA A 337 10.49 -3.62 28.01
C ALA A 337 10.22 -3.51 26.51
N PHE A 338 9.56 -2.45 26.05
CA PHE A 338 9.31 -2.20 24.63
C PHE A 338 10.61 -1.98 23.86
N ASP A 339 11.55 -1.20 24.43
CA ASP A 339 12.85 -0.94 23.83
C ASP A 339 13.66 -2.24 23.69
N TRP A 340 13.74 -3.03 24.77
CA TRP A 340 14.45 -4.31 24.78
C TRP A 340 13.84 -5.31 23.81
N PHE A 341 12.52 -5.43 23.81
CA PHE A 341 11.79 -6.30 22.90
C PHE A 341 12.10 -5.95 21.43
N GLY A 342 12.07 -4.66 21.08
CA GLY A 342 12.40 -4.22 19.74
C GLY A 342 13.86 -4.54 19.35
N MET A 343 14.81 -4.23 20.21
CA MET A 343 16.23 -4.51 19.95
C MET A 343 16.49 -6.01 19.74
N MET A 344 15.99 -6.85 20.63
CA MET A 344 16.21 -8.30 20.53
C MET A 344 15.54 -8.90 19.30
N THR A 345 14.28 -8.52 19.04
CA THR A 345 13.52 -9.02 17.90
C THR A 345 14.20 -8.68 16.58
N PHE A 346 14.54 -7.43 16.37
CA PHE A 346 15.11 -7.01 15.08
C PHE A 346 16.56 -7.43 14.89
N THR A 347 17.34 -7.53 15.97
CA THR A 347 18.69 -8.12 15.88
C THR A 347 18.62 -9.61 15.51
N LEU A 348 17.71 -10.37 16.12
CA LEU A 348 17.50 -11.76 15.77
C LEU A 348 17.02 -11.91 14.32
N LEU A 349 16.01 -11.12 13.90
CA LEU A 349 15.51 -11.17 12.53
C LEU A 349 16.60 -10.79 11.50
N ALA A 350 17.40 -9.76 11.78
CA ALA A 350 18.52 -9.38 10.92
C ALA A 350 19.54 -10.52 10.81
N ALA A 351 19.89 -11.17 11.92
CA ALA A 351 20.78 -12.34 11.90
C ALA A 351 20.20 -13.50 11.07
N LEU A 352 18.90 -13.77 11.20
CA LEU A 352 18.22 -14.79 10.38
C LEU A 352 18.22 -14.46 8.89
N ILE A 353 18.03 -13.18 8.52
CA ILE A 353 18.10 -12.73 7.14
C ILE A 353 19.52 -12.94 6.57
N TRP A 354 20.56 -12.59 7.35
CA TRP A 354 21.96 -12.85 6.98
C TRP A 354 22.25 -14.33 6.82
N ILE A 355 21.86 -15.18 7.78
CA ILE A 355 22.04 -16.63 7.70
C ILE A 355 21.37 -17.20 6.46
N GLY A 356 20.13 -16.78 6.17
CA GLY A 356 19.41 -17.20 5.00
C GLY A 356 20.11 -16.80 3.69
N TRP A 357 20.63 -15.58 3.61
CA TRP A 357 21.38 -15.12 2.44
C TRP A 357 22.70 -15.88 2.27
N ILE A 358 23.47 -16.09 3.34
CA ILE A 358 24.71 -16.90 3.31
C ILE A 358 24.38 -18.32 2.84
N ALA A 359 23.29 -18.91 3.32
CA ALA A 359 22.87 -20.24 2.90
C ALA A 359 22.51 -20.30 1.40
N MET A 360 21.88 -19.26 0.86
CA MET A 360 21.56 -19.20 -0.57
C MET A 360 22.79 -19.04 -1.45
N VAL A 361 23.77 -18.22 -1.04
CA VAL A 361 24.95 -17.87 -1.85
C VAL A 361 26.09 -18.87 -1.66
N ALA A 362 26.38 -19.27 -0.41
CA ALA A 362 27.52 -20.11 -0.06
C ALA A 362 27.15 -21.58 0.25
N GLY A 363 25.85 -21.90 0.31
CA GLY A 363 25.38 -23.25 0.65
C GLY A 363 25.51 -23.62 2.13
N VAL A 364 25.83 -22.68 3.02
CA VAL A 364 26.10 -22.93 4.46
C VAL A 364 25.18 -22.03 5.31
N PRO A 365 24.42 -22.60 6.26
CA PRO A 365 24.30 -24.02 6.65
C PRO A 365 23.55 -24.86 5.61
N ALA A 366 24.04 -26.06 5.35
CA ALA A 366 23.53 -26.93 4.29
C ALA A 366 22.02 -27.25 4.40
N GLN A 367 21.50 -27.39 5.65
CA GLN A 367 20.08 -27.66 5.87
C GLN A 367 19.20 -26.47 5.44
N VAL A 368 19.63 -25.25 5.71
CA VAL A 368 18.92 -24.02 5.30
C VAL A 368 18.98 -23.87 3.78
N ALA A 369 20.13 -24.09 3.17
CA ALA A 369 20.30 -24.09 1.70
C ALA A 369 19.38 -25.11 1.01
N LYS A 370 19.28 -26.35 1.52
CA LYS A 370 18.35 -27.37 1.01
C LYS A 370 16.88 -26.92 1.10
N ASN A 371 16.53 -26.23 2.18
CA ASN A 371 15.16 -25.69 2.33
C ASN A 371 14.85 -24.64 1.25
N PHE A 372 15.76 -23.70 0.96
CA PHE A 372 15.61 -22.74 -0.11
C PHE A 372 15.52 -23.38 -1.50
N ALA A 373 16.38 -24.36 -1.80
CA ALA A 373 16.34 -25.09 -3.06
C ALA A 373 15.00 -25.83 -3.28
N ARG A 374 14.37 -26.31 -2.18
CA ARG A 374 13.05 -26.96 -2.25
C ARG A 374 11.91 -25.94 -2.39
N LEU A 375 12.01 -24.77 -1.75
CA LEU A 375 10.99 -23.72 -1.82
C LEU A 375 10.99 -22.98 -3.17
N ALA A 376 12.18 -22.78 -3.76
CA ALA A 376 12.36 -22.11 -5.05
C ALA A 376 13.18 -22.99 -6.01
N PRO A 377 12.55 -24.02 -6.59
CA PRO A 377 13.25 -24.93 -7.52
C PRO A 377 13.79 -24.18 -8.73
N GLY A 378 15.07 -24.38 -9.05
CA GLY A 378 15.74 -23.72 -10.18
C GLY A 378 16.27 -22.31 -9.90
N PHE A 379 16.06 -21.77 -8.72
CA PHE A 379 16.67 -20.51 -8.30
C PHE A 379 18.17 -20.69 -8.00
N SER A 380 19.01 -19.83 -8.54
CA SER A 380 20.43 -19.74 -8.22
C SER A 380 20.77 -18.33 -7.73
N ALA A 381 21.25 -18.23 -6.50
CA ALA A 381 21.68 -16.97 -5.93
C ALA A 381 23.10 -16.62 -6.39
N HIS A 382 23.33 -15.33 -6.67
CA HIS A 382 24.65 -14.79 -7.00
C HIS A 382 25.07 -13.76 -5.98
N PHE A 383 26.37 -13.70 -5.68
CA PHE A 383 26.92 -12.68 -4.80
C PHE A 383 26.87 -11.30 -5.48
N SER A 384 26.32 -10.32 -4.79
CA SER A 384 26.33 -8.91 -5.20
C SER A 384 27.09 -8.08 -4.17
N ALA A 385 28.20 -7.48 -4.58
CA ALA A 385 29.01 -6.63 -3.71
C ALA A 385 28.25 -5.38 -3.23
N ILE A 386 27.38 -4.81 -4.07
CA ILE A 386 26.55 -3.64 -3.72
C ILE A 386 25.51 -4.04 -2.66
N ALA A 387 24.79 -5.14 -2.87
CA ALA A 387 23.80 -5.64 -1.91
C ALA A 387 24.45 -5.95 -0.55
N PHE A 388 25.63 -6.57 -0.56
CA PHE A 388 26.43 -6.85 0.63
C PHE A 388 26.83 -5.56 1.35
N ALA A 389 27.41 -4.59 0.64
CA ALA A 389 27.87 -3.33 1.22
C ALA A 389 26.72 -2.52 1.84
N VAL A 390 25.58 -2.41 1.14
CA VAL A 390 24.37 -1.74 1.65
C VAL A 390 23.87 -2.43 2.92
N SER A 391 23.78 -3.77 2.89
CA SER A 391 23.29 -4.56 4.03
C SER A 391 24.23 -4.47 5.24
N LEU A 392 25.54 -4.49 5.00
CA LEU A 392 26.54 -4.30 6.04
C LEU A 392 26.42 -2.89 6.66
N GLY A 393 26.28 -1.85 5.82
CA GLY A 393 26.08 -0.47 6.27
C GLY A 393 24.83 -0.31 7.13
N LEU A 394 23.69 -0.89 6.72
CA LEU A 394 22.45 -0.89 7.52
C LEU A 394 22.63 -1.63 8.85
N THR A 395 23.33 -2.77 8.84
CA THR A 395 23.58 -3.55 10.05
C THR A 395 24.50 -2.78 11.02
N LEU A 396 25.57 -2.15 10.51
CA LEU A 396 26.48 -1.33 11.34
C LEU A 396 25.75 -0.10 11.88
N ALA A 397 24.90 0.55 11.09
CA ALA A 397 24.07 1.66 11.55
C ALA A 397 23.10 1.24 12.66
N TRP A 398 22.52 0.04 12.57
CA TRP A 398 21.69 -0.54 13.61
C TRP A 398 22.46 -0.79 14.91
N LEU A 399 23.62 -1.43 14.83
CA LEU A 399 24.48 -1.68 15.99
C LEU A 399 24.91 -0.35 16.62
N TRP A 400 25.35 0.61 15.82
CA TRP A 400 25.67 1.95 16.31
C TRP A 400 24.47 2.60 17.00
N LEU A 401 23.27 2.51 16.45
CA LEU A 401 22.06 3.06 17.05
C LEU A 401 21.79 2.45 18.43
N ILE A 402 21.91 1.14 18.59
CA ILE A 402 21.71 0.44 19.88
C ILE A 402 22.67 0.98 20.94
N PHE A 403 23.97 1.09 20.62
CA PHE A 403 24.98 1.46 21.60
C PHE A 403 25.07 2.98 21.82
N ALA A 404 24.83 3.80 20.79
CA ALA A 404 24.96 5.25 20.87
C ALA A 404 23.68 5.98 21.34
N SER A 405 22.50 5.30 21.36
CA SER A 405 21.24 5.95 21.73
C SER A 405 21.15 6.25 23.22
N PRO A 406 20.99 7.52 23.62
CA PRO A 406 20.78 7.90 25.02
C PRO A 406 19.40 7.42 25.50
N ARG A 407 19.26 7.31 26.83
CA ARG A 407 17.99 6.95 27.47
C ARG A 407 17.00 8.12 27.35
N ALA A 408 16.14 8.08 26.33
CA ALA A 408 15.09 9.05 26.06
C ALA A 408 13.72 8.37 26.03
N ALA A 409 12.63 9.10 26.29
CA ALA A 409 11.28 8.58 26.33
C ALA A 409 10.84 7.88 25.03
N GLN A 410 11.26 8.40 23.86
CA GLN A 410 10.92 7.87 22.54
C GLN A 410 11.93 6.83 22.01
N ARG A 411 12.92 6.40 22.81
CA ARG A 411 13.97 5.48 22.37
C ARG A 411 13.39 4.16 21.87
N GLY A 412 12.44 3.55 22.59
CA GLY A 412 11.82 2.30 22.18
C GLY A 412 11.07 2.43 20.84
N ALA A 413 10.34 3.55 20.61
CA ALA A 413 9.68 3.80 19.33
C ALA A 413 10.69 4.01 18.19
N ALA A 414 11.81 4.68 18.46
CA ALA A 414 12.88 4.89 17.48
C ALA A 414 13.57 3.57 17.10
N HIS A 415 13.92 2.74 18.10
CA HIS A 415 14.51 1.41 17.85
C HIS A 415 13.54 0.49 17.12
N TRP A 416 12.25 0.54 17.46
CA TRP A 416 11.23 -0.24 16.75
C TRP A 416 11.15 0.16 15.27
N ALA A 417 10.99 1.45 14.97
CA ALA A 417 10.92 1.95 13.60
C ALA A 417 12.20 1.68 12.80
N ALA A 418 13.36 1.88 13.44
CA ALA A 418 14.66 1.59 12.81
C ALA A 418 14.86 0.09 12.58
N GLY A 419 14.40 -0.77 13.49
CA GLY A 419 14.45 -2.21 13.34
C GLY A 419 13.58 -2.73 12.20
N VAL A 420 12.35 -2.20 12.07
CA VAL A 420 11.48 -2.48 10.90
C VAL A 420 12.18 -2.06 9.61
N THR A 421 12.75 -0.86 9.58
CA THR A 421 13.48 -0.33 8.42
C THR A 421 14.70 -1.19 8.07
N LEU A 422 15.47 -1.61 9.09
CA LEU A 422 16.61 -2.52 8.93
C LEU A 422 16.18 -3.83 8.26
N CYS A 423 15.20 -4.52 8.84
CA CYS A 423 14.77 -5.83 8.31
C CYS A 423 14.24 -5.70 6.90
N TRP A 424 13.46 -4.65 6.61
CA TRP A 424 12.98 -4.39 5.26
C TRP A 424 14.14 -4.10 4.29
N GLY A 425 15.07 -3.24 4.67
CA GLY A 425 16.24 -2.92 3.86
C GLY A 425 17.11 -4.14 3.58
N LEU A 426 17.34 -5.00 4.59
CA LEU A 426 18.07 -6.25 4.43
C LEU A 426 17.35 -7.22 3.48
N LEU A 427 16.03 -7.38 3.61
CA LEU A 427 15.24 -8.22 2.71
C LEU A 427 15.31 -7.70 1.28
N MET A 428 15.17 -6.39 1.08
CA MET A 428 15.22 -5.77 -0.25
C MET A 428 16.63 -5.74 -0.85
N ALA A 429 17.68 -5.78 -0.05
CA ALA A 429 19.05 -5.87 -0.58
C ALA A 429 19.50 -7.31 -0.83
N LEU A 430 19.26 -8.22 0.12
CA LEU A 430 19.83 -9.58 0.10
C LEU A 430 18.91 -10.63 -0.51
N TRP A 431 17.59 -10.53 -0.27
CA TRP A 431 16.63 -11.55 -0.66
C TRP A 431 15.77 -11.16 -1.87
N LEU A 432 15.93 -9.94 -2.38
CA LEU A 432 15.13 -9.44 -3.50
C LEU A 432 15.18 -10.37 -4.73
N PRO A 433 16.33 -10.93 -5.16
CA PRO A 433 16.36 -11.84 -6.31
C PRO A 433 15.49 -13.08 -6.10
N LEU A 434 15.45 -13.64 -4.88
CA LEU A 434 14.57 -14.75 -4.53
C LEU A 434 13.10 -14.35 -4.52
N ILE A 435 12.80 -13.17 -3.93
CA ILE A 435 11.42 -12.66 -3.84
C ILE A 435 10.87 -12.36 -5.24
N ASP A 436 11.68 -11.74 -6.11
CA ASP A 436 11.27 -11.48 -7.50
C ASP A 436 11.07 -12.79 -8.28
N TYR A 437 11.95 -13.78 -8.09
CA TYR A 437 11.78 -15.10 -8.70
C TYR A 437 10.45 -15.76 -8.35
N ASP A 438 10.01 -15.61 -7.10
CA ASP A 438 8.73 -16.15 -6.60
C ASP A 438 7.53 -15.30 -7.03
N ARG A 439 7.64 -13.96 -6.93
CA ARG A 439 6.49 -13.06 -7.02
C ARG A 439 6.29 -12.38 -8.37
N SER A 440 7.31 -12.33 -9.23
CA SER A 440 7.24 -11.71 -10.55
C SER A 440 6.66 -12.65 -11.61
N TYR A 441 5.95 -12.06 -12.56
CA TYR A 441 5.48 -12.74 -13.75
C TYR A 441 6.48 -12.67 -14.92
N ARG A 442 7.66 -12.06 -14.74
CA ARG A 442 8.65 -11.88 -15.83
C ARG A 442 9.02 -13.19 -16.50
N GLY A 443 9.38 -14.20 -15.72
CA GLY A 443 9.83 -15.50 -16.25
C GLY A 443 8.74 -16.23 -17.05
N VAL A 444 7.54 -16.33 -16.50
CA VAL A 444 6.42 -16.99 -17.18
C VAL A 444 5.93 -16.19 -18.39
N SER A 445 5.99 -14.85 -18.34
CA SER A 445 5.66 -14.00 -19.50
C SER A 445 6.65 -14.16 -20.65
N ALA A 446 7.94 -14.26 -20.34
CA ALA A 446 8.98 -14.52 -21.34
C ALA A 446 8.80 -15.88 -22.00
N ALA A 447 8.54 -16.93 -21.20
CA ALA A 447 8.27 -18.28 -21.72
C ALA A 447 6.97 -18.32 -22.56
N LEU A 448 5.93 -17.60 -22.16
CA LEU A 448 4.70 -17.47 -22.96
C LEU A 448 4.99 -16.76 -24.28
N LYS A 449 5.74 -15.67 -24.27
CA LYS A 449 6.09 -14.90 -25.47
C LYS A 449 6.80 -15.76 -26.53
N THR A 450 7.71 -16.63 -26.11
CA THR A 450 8.41 -17.53 -27.03
C THR A 450 7.50 -18.63 -27.60
N ALA A 451 6.43 -18.98 -26.91
CA ALA A 451 5.48 -19.99 -27.35
C ALA A 451 4.36 -19.43 -28.27
N VAL A 452 4.17 -18.11 -28.27
CA VAL A 452 3.17 -17.45 -29.13
C VAL A 452 3.74 -17.26 -30.53
N PRO A 453 3.11 -17.79 -31.61
CA PRO A 453 3.50 -17.54 -32.99
C PRO A 453 3.47 -16.04 -33.34
N VAL A 454 4.38 -15.61 -34.21
CA VAL A 454 4.54 -14.19 -34.59
C VAL A 454 3.28 -13.62 -35.26
N ASP A 455 2.53 -14.44 -35.96
CA ASP A 455 1.32 -14.11 -36.72
C ASP A 455 0.01 -14.45 -35.98
N ALA A 456 0.10 -14.67 -34.67
CA ALA A 456 -1.01 -15.20 -33.85
C ALA A 456 -2.25 -14.30 -33.77
N GLY A 457 -2.12 -13.01 -34.06
CA GLY A 457 -3.21 -12.05 -33.95
C GLY A 457 -3.61 -11.79 -32.49
N CYS A 458 -4.85 -12.17 -32.12
CA CYS A 458 -5.34 -12.00 -30.74
C CYS A 458 -5.26 -13.30 -29.93
N ILE A 459 -5.22 -13.17 -28.60
CA ILE A 459 -5.26 -14.26 -27.63
C ILE A 459 -6.51 -14.13 -26.77
N ALA A 460 -7.44 -15.10 -26.85
CA ALA A 460 -8.54 -15.17 -25.91
C ALA A 460 -8.08 -15.71 -24.56
N GLY A 461 -8.67 -15.24 -23.45
CA GLY A 461 -8.27 -15.61 -22.09
C GLY A 461 -9.41 -16.12 -21.24
N ARG A 462 -9.24 -17.28 -20.58
CA ARG A 462 -10.17 -17.83 -19.59
C ARG A 462 -9.51 -17.87 -18.22
N GLY A 463 -10.21 -17.33 -17.20
CA GLY A 463 -9.74 -17.35 -15.82
C GLY A 463 -8.60 -16.38 -15.50
N LEU A 464 -8.16 -15.54 -16.46
CA LEU A 464 -7.12 -14.56 -16.27
C LEU A 464 -7.64 -13.36 -15.49
N GLY A 465 -7.06 -13.09 -14.33
CA GLY A 465 -7.32 -11.88 -13.54
C GLY A 465 -6.62 -10.63 -14.10
N SER A 466 -6.96 -9.48 -13.54
CA SER A 466 -6.33 -8.20 -13.92
C SER A 466 -4.81 -8.23 -13.79
N THR A 467 -4.28 -8.84 -12.73
CA THR A 467 -2.85 -8.99 -12.47
C THR A 467 -2.12 -9.72 -13.61
N GLN A 468 -2.65 -10.87 -14.05
CA GLN A 468 -2.01 -11.69 -15.09
C GLN A 468 -2.05 -10.97 -16.45
N ARG A 469 -3.19 -10.33 -16.75
CA ARG A 469 -3.36 -9.56 -17.98
C ARG A 469 -2.42 -8.36 -18.04
N ALA A 470 -2.27 -7.62 -16.93
CA ALA A 470 -1.31 -6.54 -16.79
C ALA A 470 0.13 -7.04 -16.99
N ALA A 471 0.49 -8.15 -16.33
CA ALA A 471 1.83 -8.73 -16.42
C ALA A 471 2.19 -9.17 -17.85
N PHE A 472 1.30 -9.91 -18.53
CA PHE A 472 1.53 -10.36 -19.90
C PHE A 472 1.60 -9.18 -20.87
N HIS A 473 0.78 -8.14 -20.66
CA HIS A 473 0.86 -6.92 -21.45
C HIS A 473 2.22 -6.22 -21.27
N TYR A 474 2.67 -6.02 -20.03
CA TYR A 474 3.91 -5.32 -19.75
C TYR A 474 5.16 -6.12 -20.12
N PHE A 475 5.30 -7.37 -19.66
CA PHE A 475 6.53 -8.14 -19.84
C PHE A 475 6.64 -8.81 -21.20
N ALA A 476 5.51 -9.16 -21.84
CA ALA A 476 5.51 -9.90 -23.11
C ALA A 476 4.94 -9.10 -24.29
N GLY A 477 4.29 -7.95 -24.06
CA GLY A 477 3.56 -7.19 -25.09
C GLY A 477 2.26 -7.88 -25.52
N LEU A 478 1.76 -8.87 -24.75
CA LEU A 478 0.61 -9.68 -25.11
C LEU A 478 -0.67 -9.14 -24.46
N LYS A 479 -1.59 -8.65 -25.27
CA LYS A 479 -2.94 -8.28 -24.84
C LYS A 479 -3.86 -9.49 -24.97
N THR A 480 -4.60 -9.78 -23.90
CA THR A 480 -5.58 -10.89 -23.89
C THR A 480 -7.00 -10.32 -23.88
N VAL A 481 -7.87 -10.94 -24.66
CA VAL A 481 -9.30 -10.59 -24.75
C VAL A 481 -10.10 -11.56 -23.90
N ARG A 482 -11.05 -11.05 -23.10
CA ARG A 482 -11.88 -11.92 -22.23
C ARG A 482 -12.72 -12.88 -23.05
N GLU A 483 -12.78 -14.13 -22.59
CA GLU A 483 -13.74 -15.12 -23.12
C GLU A 483 -15.18 -14.56 -23.10
N GLY A 484 -15.96 -14.92 -24.12
CA GLY A 484 -17.34 -14.44 -24.26
C GLY A 484 -17.48 -13.09 -24.97
N SER A 485 -16.41 -12.34 -25.21
CA SER A 485 -16.45 -11.15 -26.05
C SER A 485 -16.50 -11.54 -27.54
N ARG A 486 -17.13 -10.68 -28.39
CA ARG A 486 -17.14 -10.88 -29.85
C ARG A 486 -15.74 -11.01 -30.43
N ALA A 487 -14.77 -10.30 -29.91
CA ALA A 487 -13.38 -10.35 -30.34
C ALA A 487 -12.71 -11.70 -30.01
N ALA A 488 -13.06 -12.33 -28.88
CA ALA A 488 -12.50 -13.63 -28.48
C ALA A 488 -12.84 -14.77 -29.47
N ALA A 489 -14.01 -14.70 -30.10
CA ALA A 489 -14.44 -15.70 -31.09
C ALA A 489 -13.55 -15.74 -32.34
N GLN A 490 -12.87 -14.66 -32.66
CA GLN A 490 -11.97 -14.51 -33.81
C GLN A 490 -10.52 -14.91 -33.50
N CYS A 491 -10.17 -15.11 -32.21
CA CYS A 491 -8.82 -15.42 -31.81
C CYS A 491 -8.44 -16.87 -32.17
N ARG A 492 -7.23 -17.02 -32.71
CA ARG A 492 -6.64 -18.34 -33.03
C ARG A 492 -5.91 -18.96 -31.84
N LEU A 493 -5.62 -18.17 -30.82
CA LEU A 493 -4.99 -18.61 -29.58
C LEU A 493 -5.92 -18.43 -28.40
N PHE A 494 -5.81 -19.35 -27.44
CA PHE A 494 -6.58 -19.35 -26.22
C PHE A 494 -5.71 -19.65 -25.01
N LEU A 495 -5.61 -18.72 -24.06
CA LEU A 495 -4.82 -18.85 -22.85
C LEU A 495 -5.75 -19.13 -21.66
N VAL A 496 -5.53 -20.26 -21.01
CA VAL A 496 -6.34 -20.69 -19.85
C VAL A 496 -5.51 -20.67 -18.59
N GLN A 497 -5.99 -20.00 -17.56
CA GLN A 497 -5.43 -20.09 -16.21
C GLN A 497 -6.19 -21.17 -15.43
N GLY A 498 -5.46 -22.04 -14.78
CA GLY A 498 -5.99 -23.11 -13.93
C GLY A 498 -5.01 -23.50 -12.85
N THR A 499 -5.26 -24.65 -12.21
CA THR A 499 -4.34 -25.25 -11.23
C THR A 499 -3.52 -26.37 -11.87
N PRO A 500 -2.35 -26.73 -11.34
CA PRO A 500 -1.57 -27.85 -11.85
C PRO A 500 -2.31 -29.20 -11.78
N GLN A 501 -3.18 -29.36 -10.78
CA GLN A 501 -3.84 -30.64 -10.47
C GLN A 501 -5.16 -30.84 -11.24
N LYS A 502 -5.81 -29.78 -11.69
CA LYS A 502 -7.01 -29.87 -12.52
C LYS A 502 -6.64 -29.50 -13.95
N GLU A 503 -6.65 -30.48 -14.82
CA GLU A 503 -6.61 -30.21 -16.24
C GLU A 503 -7.91 -29.50 -16.60
N VAL A 504 -7.82 -28.20 -16.85
CA VAL A 504 -8.96 -27.43 -17.32
C VAL A 504 -9.23 -27.90 -18.73
N LEU A 505 -10.48 -28.29 -19.03
CA LEU A 505 -10.91 -28.73 -20.34
C LEU A 505 -10.45 -27.74 -21.42
N PRO A 506 -9.93 -28.23 -22.56
CA PRO A 506 -9.58 -27.38 -23.68
C PRO A 506 -10.79 -26.52 -24.08
N PRO A 507 -10.59 -25.38 -24.75
CA PRO A 507 -11.66 -24.45 -25.12
C PRO A 507 -12.80 -25.08 -25.95
N GLY A 508 -12.54 -26.24 -26.55
CA GLY A 508 -13.50 -27.01 -27.36
C GLY A 508 -12.80 -27.98 -28.33
N ALA A 509 -13.58 -28.67 -29.14
CA ALA A 509 -13.06 -29.50 -30.23
C ALA A 509 -12.24 -28.64 -31.21
N GLY A 510 -11.10 -29.16 -31.73
CA GLY A 510 -10.23 -28.42 -32.64
C GLY A 510 -9.20 -27.50 -31.98
N TRP A 511 -9.04 -27.55 -30.64
CA TRP A 511 -8.01 -26.82 -29.92
C TRP A 511 -6.89 -27.77 -29.45
N ARG A 512 -5.63 -27.46 -29.79
CA ARG A 512 -4.45 -28.22 -29.38
C ARG A 512 -3.61 -27.41 -28.40
N LYS A 513 -3.23 -28.01 -27.26
CA LYS A 513 -2.29 -27.39 -26.31
C LYS A 513 -0.88 -27.31 -26.96
N ILE A 514 -0.35 -26.09 -27.03
CA ILE A 514 0.98 -25.82 -27.59
C ILE A 514 2.02 -25.42 -26.54
N TRP A 515 1.57 -24.95 -25.37
CA TRP A 515 2.46 -24.58 -24.28
C TRP A 515 1.75 -24.71 -22.93
N GLU A 516 2.55 -24.98 -21.91
CA GLU A 516 2.14 -24.97 -20.51
C GLU A 516 3.27 -24.42 -19.64
N GLY A 517 2.94 -23.51 -18.70
CA GLY A 517 3.89 -22.91 -17.80
C GLY A 517 3.22 -22.25 -16.59
N GLY A 518 4.05 -21.81 -15.65
CA GLY A 518 3.61 -21.11 -14.44
C GLY A 518 4.80 -20.51 -13.73
N ARG A 519 4.54 -19.74 -12.67
CA ARG A 519 5.62 -19.25 -11.83
C ARG A 519 6.25 -20.42 -11.06
N PRO A 520 7.59 -20.44 -10.88
CA PRO A 520 8.30 -21.63 -10.38
C PRO A 520 7.84 -22.12 -9.01
N SER A 521 7.52 -21.20 -8.10
CA SER A 521 7.14 -21.51 -6.71
C SER A 521 5.63 -21.62 -6.51
N ASP A 522 4.79 -21.18 -7.49
CA ASP A 522 3.35 -21.16 -7.33
C ASP A 522 2.73 -22.51 -7.71
N ARG A 523 2.29 -23.24 -6.69
CA ARG A 523 1.62 -24.54 -6.85
C ARG A 523 0.13 -24.43 -7.21
N ASN A 524 -0.44 -23.22 -7.20
CA ASN A 524 -1.86 -23.00 -7.42
C ASN A 524 -2.16 -22.34 -8.77
N GLU A 525 -1.12 -21.97 -9.53
CA GLU A 525 -1.28 -21.23 -10.77
C GLU A 525 -0.56 -21.93 -11.92
N ARG A 526 -1.28 -22.22 -12.99
CA ARG A 526 -0.75 -22.81 -14.20
C ARG A 526 -1.46 -22.20 -15.42
N PHE A 527 -0.69 -21.84 -16.43
CA PHE A 527 -1.17 -21.31 -17.70
C PHE A 527 -1.01 -22.34 -18.80
N ARG A 528 -2.03 -22.50 -19.64
CA ARG A 528 -2.03 -23.39 -20.79
C ARG A 528 -2.44 -22.61 -22.03
N LEU A 529 -1.58 -22.62 -23.05
CA LEU A 529 -1.84 -21.98 -24.33
C LEU A 529 -2.32 -23.03 -25.33
N TYR A 530 -3.45 -22.77 -25.94
CA TYR A 530 -4.05 -23.60 -26.99
C TYR A 530 -4.04 -22.84 -28.31
N ALA A 531 -3.77 -23.53 -29.41
CA ALA A 531 -3.96 -23.05 -30.77
C ALA A 531 -5.11 -23.76 -31.42
N ARG A 532 -5.88 -23.05 -32.24
CA ARG A 532 -6.95 -23.61 -33.04
C ARG A 532 -6.33 -24.38 -34.22
N SER A 533 -6.74 -25.65 -34.42
CA SER A 533 -6.29 -26.53 -35.52
C SER A 533 -6.75 -25.97 -36.85
#